data_ef8b368b77ac3dc07542609b3d25ed3c
#
_entry.id   ef8b368b77ac3dc07542609b3d25ed3c
#
_cell.length_a   1.000
_cell.length_b   1.000
_cell.length_c   1.000
_cell.angle_alpha   90.00
_cell.angle_beta   90.00
_cell.angle_gamma   90.00
#
_symmetry.space_group_name_H-M   'P 1'
#
loop_
_entity.id
_entity.type
_entity.pdbx_description
1 polymer ?
#
loop_
_entity_poly.entity_id
_entity_poly.type
_entity_poly.pdbx_seq_one_letter_code
_entity_poly.pdbx_strand_id
1 'polypeptide(L)'
;MTDAPALRITVASASHVPALSDLLSTLFAQEAEFVPNHAAQCRGLSLIIENPSIGHLLVAHAGERAVGMVGLLYTISTALGARVALLEDMVVAPTHRGAGIGSGLLRHAIAHARSQGCARVTLLTDETNIGAQRFYARHGFVSSPMKPLRLLLD
;
A
#
# COMPACT_ATOMS: atom_id res chain seq x y z
N MET A 1 -12.36 28.57 -13.72
CA MET A 1 -12.22 27.42 -12.82
C MET A 1 -11.35 26.40 -13.52
N THR A 2 -10.16 26.17 -13.00
CA THR A 2 -9.33 25.06 -13.44
C THR A 2 -9.86 23.80 -12.77
N ASP A 3 -10.42 22.89 -13.54
CA ASP A 3 -10.78 21.59 -13.01
C ASP A 3 -9.52 20.91 -12.46
N ALA A 4 -9.57 20.47 -11.20
CA ALA A 4 -8.50 19.64 -10.66
C ALA A 4 -8.36 18.38 -11.53
N PRO A 5 -7.12 17.91 -11.84
CA PRO A 5 -6.96 16.68 -12.60
C PRO A 5 -7.73 15.55 -11.92
N ALA A 6 -8.53 14.82 -12.71
CA ALA A 6 -9.30 13.69 -12.18
C ALA A 6 -8.34 12.67 -11.56
N LEU A 7 -8.65 12.19 -10.36
CA LEU A 7 -7.90 11.13 -9.71
C LEU A 7 -8.07 9.84 -10.50
N ARG A 8 -6.95 9.23 -10.87
CA ARG A 8 -6.91 7.96 -11.57
C ARG A 8 -6.07 6.97 -10.78
N ILE A 9 -6.58 5.77 -10.59
CA ILE A 9 -5.86 4.70 -9.89
C ILE A 9 -5.66 3.54 -10.85
N THR A 10 -4.41 3.12 -11.01
CA THR A 10 -4.01 2.05 -11.93
C THR A 10 -3.07 1.07 -11.23
N VAL A 11 -2.95 -0.13 -11.83
CA VAL A 11 -1.90 -1.07 -11.44
C VAL A 11 -0.55 -0.53 -11.95
N ALA A 12 0.47 -0.57 -11.09
CA ALA A 12 1.78 -0.04 -11.41
C ALA A 12 2.48 -0.85 -12.50
N SER A 13 3.24 -0.15 -13.33
CA SER A 13 4.17 -0.72 -14.31
C SER A 13 5.61 -0.34 -13.96
N ALA A 14 6.58 -0.94 -14.68
CA ALA A 14 8.00 -0.69 -14.45
C ALA A 14 8.38 0.80 -14.52
N SER A 15 7.70 1.56 -15.37
CA SER A 15 7.96 3.01 -15.52
C SER A 15 7.63 3.82 -14.26
N HIS A 16 6.81 3.29 -13.37
CA HIS A 16 6.43 3.96 -12.12
C HIS A 16 7.47 3.80 -11.00
N VAL A 17 8.42 2.86 -11.12
CA VAL A 17 9.32 2.50 -10.02
C VAL A 17 10.05 3.70 -9.39
N PRO A 18 10.66 4.62 -10.16
CA PRO A 18 11.34 5.77 -9.53
C PRO A 18 10.41 6.64 -8.70
N ALA A 19 9.23 6.97 -9.21
CA ALA A 19 8.26 7.80 -8.49
C ALA A 19 7.72 7.09 -7.25
N LEU A 20 7.48 5.78 -7.34
CA LEU A 20 7.01 4.99 -6.19
C LEU A 20 8.11 4.87 -5.11
N SER A 21 9.37 4.76 -5.52
CA SER A 21 10.48 4.76 -4.57
C SER A 21 10.55 6.08 -3.81
N ASP A 22 10.29 7.21 -4.45
CA ASP A 22 10.24 8.51 -3.79
C ASP A 22 9.12 8.56 -2.74
N LEU A 23 7.94 8.02 -3.07
CA LEU A 23 6.83 7.91 -2.11
C LEU A 23 7.20 7.01 -0.93
N LEU A 24 7.87 5.89 -1.17
CA LEU A 24 8.34 5.00 -0.11
C LEU A 24 9.36 5.69 0.79
N SER A 25 10.24 6.51 0.24
CA SER A 25 11.19 7.27 1.06
C SER A 25 10.48 8.22 2.02
N THR A 26 9.40 8.85 1.58
CA THR A 26 8.55 9.68 2.46
C THR A 26 7.92 8.85 3.57
N LEU A 27 7.40 7.68 3.24
CA LEU A 27 6.77 6.78 4.21
C LEU A 27 7.78 6.26 5.23
N PHE A 28 8.92 5.74 4.77
CA PHE A 28 9.92 5.11 5.64
C PHE A 28 10.64 6.12 6.54
N ALA A 29 10.74 7.37 6.11
CA ALA A 29 11.27 8.44 6.97
C ALA A 29 10.34 8.71 8.18
N GLN A 30 9.06 8.36 8.09
CA GLN A 30 8.08 8.54 9.17
C GLN A 30 7.93 7.31 10.07
N GLU A 31 8.40 6.14 9.63
CA GLU A 31 8.27 4.89 10.37
C GLU A 31 9.48 4.67 11.29
N ALA A 32 9.21 4.18 12.51
CA ALA A 32 10.25 3.99 13.52
C ALA A 32 11.26 2.89 13.16
N GLU A 33 10.85 1.91 12.36
CA GLU A 33 11.59 0.69 12.07
C GLU A 33 12.50 0.78 10.85
N PHE A 34 12.28 1.75 9.96
CA PHE A 34 12.89 1.77 8.63
C PHE A 34 13.72 3.02 8.36
N VAL A 35 14.71 2.84 7.50
CA VAL A 35 15.53 3.92 6.94
C VAL A 35 15.36 3.88 5.42
N PRO A 36 15.09 5.02 4.76
CA PRO A 36 14.98 5.04 3.31
C PRO A 36 16.24 4.50 2.62
N ASN A 37 16.03 3.62 1.63
CA ASN A 37 17.09 3.02 0.81
C ASN A 37 16.54 2.86 -0.61
N HIS A 38 16.86 3.81 -1.48
CA HIS A 38 16.32 3.87 -2.84
C HIS A 38 16.60 2.58 -3.63
N ALA A 39 17.83 2.07 -3.58
CA ALA A 39 18.20 0.87 -4.34
C ALA A 39 17.38 -0.36 -3.89
N ALA A 40 17.24 -0.57 -2.58
CA ALA A 40 16.43 -1.66 -2.05
C ALA A 40 14.95 -1.48 -2.38
N GLN A 41 14.44 -0.26 -2.28
CA GLN A 41 13.05 0.07 -2.61
C GLN A 41 12.74 -0.23 -4.08
N CYS A 42 13.61 0.17 -4.99
CA CYS A 42 13.45 -0.14 -6.42
C CYS A 42 13.46 -1.64 -6.69
N ARG A 43 14.35 -2.40 -6.03
CA ARG A 43 14.38 -3.86 -6.17
C ARG A 43 13.07 -4.49 -5.69
N GLY A 44 12.57 -4.08 -4.53
CA GLY A 44 11.31 -4.59 -3.98
C GLY A 44 10.12 -4.28 -4.87
N LEU A 45 10.01 -3.05 -5.34
CA LEU A 45 8.95 -2.63 -6.27
C LEU A 45 8.98 -3.45 -7.56
N SER A 46 10.16 -3.63 -8.15
CA SER A 46 10.32 -4.40 -9.38
C SER A 46 9.96 -5.87 -9.19
N LEU A 47 10.34 -6.47 -8.06
CA LEU A 47 9.99 -7.85 -7.76
C LEU A 47 8.47 -8.06 -7.72
N ILE A 48 7.73 -7.11 -7.16
CA ILE A 48 6.26 -7.19 -7.10
C ILE A 48 5.67 -6.99 -8.50
N ILE A 49 6.11 -5.96 -9.21
CA ILE A 49 5.58 -5.62 -10.54
C ILE A 49 5.81 -6.76 -11.54
N GLU A 50 6.97 -7.40 -11.49
CA GLU A 50 7.34 -8.50 -12.39
C GLU A 50 6.65 -9.84 -12.05
N ASN A 51 6.04 -9.95 -10.89
CA ASN A 51 5.44 -11.18 -10.38
C ASN A 51 4.00 -10.97 -9.91
N PRO A 52 3.03 -10.85 -10.83
CA PRO A 52 1.62 -10.60 -10.45
C PRO A 52 1.00 -11.65 -9.54
N SER A 53 1.58 -12.86 -9.49
CA SER A 53 1.10 -13.92 -8.58
C SER A 53 1.44 -13.65 -7.12
N ILE A 54 2.46 -12.82 -6.83
CA ILE A 54 2.86 -12.52 -5.45
C ILE A 54 2.26 -11.21 -4.94
N GLY A 55 1.84 -10.32 -5.80
CA GLY A 55 1.28 -9.06 -5.37
C GLY A 55 0.98 -8.09 -6.50
N HIS A 56 0.38 -6.98 -6.13
CA HIS A 56 0.11 -5.84 -7.01
C HIS A 56 0.38 -4.54 -6.27
N LEU A 57 0.86 -3.56 -7.01
CA LEU A 57 0.98 -2.18 -6.54
C LEU A 57 -0.06 -1.34 -7.27
N LEU A 58 -0.80 -0.52 -6.53
CA LEU A 58 -1.75 0.44 -7.10
C LEU A 58 -1.17 1.84 -6.95
N VAL A 59 -1.32 2.63 -8.00
CA VAL A 59 -0.81 4.00 -8.08
C VAL A 59 -1.95 4.97 -8.27
N ALA A 60 -2.00 6.01 -7.46
CA ALA A 60 -2.90 7.13 -7.65
C ALA A 60 -2.17 8.24 -8.43
N HIS A 61 -2.80 8.71 -9.50
CA HIS A 61 -2.25 9.75 -10.36
C HIS A 61 -3.08 11.03 -10.25
N ALA A 62 -2.40 12.16 -10.14
CA ALA A 62 -2.97 13.47 -10.40
C ALA A 62 -2.33 13.99 -11.69
N GLY A 63 -3.07 13.90 -12.81
CA GLY A 63 -2.49 14.09 -14.13
C GLY A 63 -1.41 13.05 -14.44
N GLU A 64 -0.22 13.50 -14.80
CA GLU A 64 0.93 12.64 -15.08
C GLU A 64 1.73 12.28 -13.81
N ARG A 65 1.38 12.85 -12.66
CA ARG A 65 2.16 12.69 -11.44
C ARG A 65 1.60 11.59 -10.56
N ALA A 66 2.47 10.67 -10.12
CA ALA A 66 2.11 9.69 -9.09
C ALA A 66 2.07 10.39 -7.72
N VAL A 67 0.91 10.38 -7.08
CA VAL A 67 0.68 11.11 -5.81
C VAL A 67 0.34 10.19 -4.65
N GLY A 68 0.22 8.91 -4.88
CA GLY A 68 -0.03 7.92 -3.84
C GLY A 68 0.15 6.51 -4.34
N MET A 69 0.32 5.58 -3.41
CA MET A 69 0.46 4.16 -3.71
C MET A 69 -0.05 3.30 -2.57
N VAL A 70 -0.32 2.04 -2.87
CA VAL A 70 -0.57 0.98 -1.90
C VAL A 70 -0.17 -0.35 -2.52
N GLY A 71 0.38 -1.25 -1.70
CA GLY A 71 0.74 -2.59 -2.11
C GLY A 71 -0.17 -3.66 -1.52
N LEU A 72 -0.39 -4.72 -2.29
CA LEU A 72 -1.05 -5.94 -1.85
C LEU A 72 -0.10 -7.10 -2.12
N LEU A 73 0.20 -7.90 -1.09
CA LEU A 73 0.98 -9.13 -1.20
C LEU A 73 0.07 -10.30 -0.87
N TYR A 74 0.15 -11.38 -1.67
CA TYR A 74 -0.76 -12.51 -1.54
C TYR A 74 -0.11 -13.69 -0.83
N THR A 75 -0.86 -14.30 0.08
CA THR A 75 -0.52 -15.59 0.68
C THR A 75 -1.76 -16.48 0.71
N ILE A 76 -1.62 -17.69 1.21
CA ILE A 76 -2.73 -18.62 1.38
C ILE A 76 -3.02 -18.77 2.87
N SER A 77 -4.28 -18.62 3.24
CA SER A 77 -4.75 -18.94 4.58
C SER A 77 -5.27 -20.38 4.59
N THR A 78 -4.63 -21.23 5.37
CA THR A 78 -5.12 -22.61 5.54
C THR A 78 -6.42 -22.63 6.34
N ALA A 79 -6.62 -21.68 7.25
CA ALA A 79 -7.84 -21.58 8.05
C ALA A 79 -9.05 -21.20 7.19
N LEU A 80 -8.86 -20.28 6.22
CA LEU A 80 -9.94 -19.85 5.33
C LEU A 80 -10.02 -20.67 4.04
N GLY A 81 -8.99 -21.47 3.76
CA GLY A 81 -8.91 -22.25 2.53
C GLY A 81 -8.88 -21.38 1.27
N ALA A 82 -8.26 -20.20 1.35
CA ALA A 82 -8.32 -19.21 0.28
C ALA A 82 -7.10 -18.32 0.30
N ARG A 83 -6.91 -17.59 -0.81
CA ARG A 83 -5.94 -16.52 -0.90
C ARG A 83 -6.33 -15.39 0.07
N VAL A 84 -5.33 -14.78 0.68
CA VAL A 84 -5.48 -13.58 1.51
C VAL A 84 -4.42 -12.56 1.10
N ALA A 85 -4.64 -11.30 1.43
CA ALA A 85 -3.71 -10.23 1.10
C ALA A 85 -3.16 -9.57 2.37
N LEU A 86 -1.88 -9.20 2.30
CA LEU A 86 -1.24 -8.25 3.21
C LEU A 86 -1.18 -6.91 2.49
N LEU A 87 -1.79 -5.88 3.08
CA LEU A 87 -1.74 -4.52 2.56
C LEU A 87 -0.53 -3.82 3.17
N GLU A 88 0.31 -3.28 2.31
CA GLU A 88 1.54 -2.60 2.71
C GLU A 88 1.73 -1.30 1.95
N ASP A 89 2.61 -0.45 2.48
CA ASP A 89 3.14 0.74 1.80
C ASP A 89 2.05 1.70 1.31
N MET A 90 1.06 1.94 2.17
CA MET A 90 0.04 2.95 1.92
C MET A 90 0.64 4.33 2.19
N VAL A 91 0.79 5.13 1.15
CA VAL A 91 1.33 6.48 1.26
C VAL A 91 0.69 7.42 0.25
N VAL A 92 0.42 8.65 0.68
CA VAL A 92 -0.01 9.76 -0.17
C VAL A 92 1.03 10.87 -0.05
N ALA A 93 1.40 11.46 -1.17
CA ALA A 93 2.36 12.58 -1.19
C ALA A 93 1.87 13.69 -0.23
N PRO A 94 2.77 14.30 0.57
CA PRO A 94 2.37 15.29 1.57
C PRO A 94 1.56 16.45 1.01
N THR A 95 1.87 16.89 -0.22
CA THR A 95 1.17 18.00 -0.89
C THR A 95 -0.24 17.64 -1.36
N HIS A 96 -0.62 16.36 -1.33
CA HIS A 96 -1.90 15.84 -1.82
C HIS A 96 -2.73 15.19 -0.70
N ARG A 97 -2.31 15.31 0.55
CA ARG A 97 -3.05 14.79 1.71
C ARG A 97 -4.31 15.63 1.96
N GLY A 98 -5.33 15.00 2.56
CA GLY A 98 -6.58 15.67 2.90
C GLY A 98 -7.56 15.80 1.74
N ALA A 99 -7.28 15.22 0.57
CA ALA A 99 -8.11 15.28 -0.63
C ALA A 99 -8.86 13.97 -0.94
N GLY A 100 -8.85 13.01 -0.02
CA GLY A 100 -9.55 11.73 -0.20
C GLY A 100 -8.80 10.69 -1.04
N ILE A 101 -7.54 10.95 -1.39
CA ILE A 101 -6.73 10.03 -2.22
C ILE A 101 -6.47 8.72 -1.46
N GLY A 102 -6.13 8.79 -0.18
CA GLY A 102 -5.90 7.61 0.64
C GLY A 102 -7.14 6.72 0.72
N SER A 103 -8.31 7.29 0.93
CA SER A 103 -9.58 6.54 0.92
C SER A 103 -9.86 5.91 -0.45
N GLY A 104 -9.59 6.63 -1.53
CA GLY A 104 -9.72 6.11 -2.89
C GLY A 104 -8.80 4.92 -3.15
N LEU A 105 -7.52 5.04 -2.77
CA LEU A 105 -6.55 3.96 -2.87
C LEU A 105 -6.98 2.73 -2.07
N LEU A 106 -7.42 2.93 -0.83
CA LEU A 106 -7.83 1.82 0.03
C LEU A 106 -9.06 1.10 -0.53
N ARG A 107 -10.07 1.84 -1.00
CA ARG A 107 -11.26 1.23 -1.64
C ARG A 107 -10.87 0.43 -2.87
N HIS A 108 -9.97 0.95 -3.72
CA HIS A 108 -9.48 0.23 -4.90
C HIS A 108 -8.68 -1.01 -4.51
N ALA A 109 -7.85 -0.92 -3.48
CA ALA A 109 -7.07 -2.06 -2.98
C ALA A 109 -8.00 -3.18 -2.48
N ILE A 110 -9.03 -2.85 -1.71
CA ILE A 110 -10.00 -3.82 -1.21
C ILE A 110 -10.76 -4.48 -2.39
N ALA A 111 -11.21 -3.68 -3.34
CA ALA A 111 -11.88 -4.21 -4.54
C ALA A 111 -10.95 -5.10 -5.37
N HIS A 112 -9.69 -4.70 -5.52
CA HIS A 112 -8.69 -5.49 -6.23
C HIS A 112 -8.41 -6.82 -5.53
N ALA A 113 -8.26 -6.80 -4.20
CA ALA A 113 -8.09 -8.01 -3.40
C ALA A 113 -9.26 -8.99 -3.60
N ARG A 114 -10.50 -8.48 -3.59
CA ARG A 114 -11.68 -9.30 -3.89
C ARG A 114 -11.61 -9.91 -5.29
N SER A 115 -11.21 -9.14 -6.29
CA SER A 115 -11.08 -9.62 -7.67
C SER A 115 -10.01 -10.70 -7.81
N GLN A 116 -9.02 -10.71 -6.92
CA GLN A 116 -7.95 -11.73 -6.86
C GLN A 116 -8.34 -12.95 -6.02
N GLY A 117 -9.57 -13.04 -5.54
CA GLY A 117 -10.05 -14.15 -4.73
C GLY A 117 -9.65 -14.11 -3.27
N CYS A 118 -9.20 -12.96 -2.78
CA CYS A 118 -8.80 -12.83 -1.37
C CYS A 118 -10.00 -12.83 -0.44
N ALA A 119 -9.92 -13.65 0.61
CA ALA A 119 -10.96 -13.75 1.64
C ALA A 119 -10.71 -12.83 2.84
N ARG A 120 -9.52 -12.23 2.93
CA ARG A 120 -9.13 -11.34 4.02
C ARG A 120 -8.03 -10.40 3.57
N VAL A 121 -8.03 -9.19 4.11
CA VAL A 121 -6.92 -8.24 4.00
C VAL A 121 -6.44 -7.93 5.41
N THR A 122 -5.13 -8.08 5.63
CA THR A 122 -4.46 -7.73 6.89
C THR A 122 -3.48 -6.59 6.62
N LEU A 123 -3.31 -5.71 7.58
CA LEU A 123 -2.27 -4.69 7.53
C LEU A 123 -1.59 -4.54 8.89
N LEU A 124 -0.38 -4.00 8.88
CA LEU A 124 0.36 -3.63 10.08
C LEU A 124 0.52 -2.12 10.09
N THR A 125 0.31 -1.51 11.25
CA THR A 125 0.50 -0.07 11.45
C THR A 125 1.16 0.14 12.80
N ASP A 126 1.93 1.23 12.92
CA ASP A 126 2.56 1.57 14.20
C ASP A 126 1.48 1.74 15.28
N GLU A 127 1.71 1.14 16.44
CA GLU A 127 0.76 1.22 17.57
C GLU A 127 0.56 2.65 18.08
N THR A 128 1.50 3.54 17.82
CA THR A 128 1.41 4.96 18.17
C THR A 128 0.75 5.81 17.09
N ASN A 129 0.55 5.28 15.89
CA ASN A 129 -0.09 6.02 14.80
C ASN A 129 -1.61 5.94 14.89
N ILE A 130 -2.17 6.73 15.79
CA ILE A 130 -3.61 6.75 16.06
C ILE A 130 -4.41 7.24 14.85
N GLY A 131 -3.85 8.19 14.09
CA GLY A 131 -4.51 8.69 12.88
C GLY A 131 -4.69 7.62 11.82
N ALA A 132 -3.66 6.81 11.57
CA ALA A 132 -3.74 5.69 10.64
C ALA A 132 -4.74 4.64 11.13
N GLN A 133 -4.71 4.30 12.41
CA GLN A 133 -5.64 3.33 13.00
C GLN A 133 -7.10 3.77 12.82
N ARG A 134 -7.39 5.05 13.03
CA ARG A 134 -8.73 5.61 12.82
C ARG A 134 -9.14 5.58 11.35
N PHE A 135 -8.20 5.89 10.46
CA PHE A 135 -8.42 5.82 9.01
C PHE A 135 -8.83 4.41 8.59
N TYR A 136 -8.09 3.40 9.00
CA TYR A 136 -8.40 2.02 8.65
C TYR A 136 -9.71 1.54 9.30
N ALA A 137 -9.98 1.94 10.54
CA ALA A 137 -11.22 1.59 11.23
C ALA A 137 -12.45 2.13 10.48
N ARG A 138 -12.37 3.34 9.92
CA ARG A 138 -13.46 3.89 9.11
C ARG A 138 -13.74 3.06 7.86
N HIS A 139 -12.78 2.31 7.38
CA HIS A 139 -12.91 1.42 6.22
C HIS A 139 -13.22 -0.03 6.59
N GLY A 140 -13.54 -0.30 7.85
CA GLY A 140 -13.99 -1.61 8.30
C GLY A 140 -12.90 -2.52 8.85
N PHE A 141 -11.67 -2.05 8.97
CA PHE A 141 -10.60 -2.82 9.61
C PHE A 141 -10.81 -2.86 11.12
N VAL A 142 -10.64 -4.04 11.71
CA VAL A 142 -10.81 -4.30 13.14
C VAL A 142 -9.49 -4.82 13.69
N SER A 143 -9.13 -4.40 14.89
CA SER A 143 -7.91 -4.88 15.56
C SER A 143 -7.93 -6.39 15.74
N SER A 144 -6.79 -7.01 15.41
CA SER A 144 -6.56 -8.43 15.67
C SER A 144 -5.75 -8.59 16.96
N PRO A 145 -5.99 -9.64 17.77
CA PRO A 145 -5.15 -9.94 18.92
C PRO A 145 -3.80 -10.55 18.55
N MET A 146 -3.57 -10.84 17.27
CA MET A 146 -2.31 -11.38 16.79
C MET A 146 -1.23 -10.30 16.83
N LYS A 147 -0.03 -10.66 17.28
CA LYS A 147 1.09 -9.73 17.42
C LYS A 147 2.20 -10.11 16.45
N PRO A 148 2.73 -9.15 15.67
CA PRO A 148 3.86 -9.43 14.79
C PRO A 148 5.14 -9.63 15.60
N LEU A 149 5.93 -10.64 15.20
CA LEU A 149 7.28 -10.89 15.70
C LEU A 149 8.21 -10.94 14.51
N ARG A 150 9.40 -10.35 14.60
CA ARG A 150 10.37 -10.29 13.51
C ARG A 150 11.68 -10.94 13.87
N LEU A 151 12.24 -11.67 12.93
CA LEU A 151 13.62 -12.15 12.95
C LEU A 151 14.26 -11.75 11.62
N LEU A 152 15.23 -10.85 11.67
CA LEU A 152 15.98 -10.49 10.47
C LEU A 152 16.93 -11.62 10.12
N LEU A 153 17.02 -11.98 8.85
CA LEU A 153 17.88 -13.03 8.34
C LEU A 153 19.13 -12.41 7.73
N ASP A 154 20.29 -12.99 8.04
CA ASP A 154 21.60 -12.55 7.52
C ASP A 154 21.74 -12.86 6.03
#